data_72f47fda361afa57f0b665d2eab3a5a5
#
_entry.id   72f47fda361afa57f0b665d2eab3a5a5
#
_cell.length_a   1.000
_cell.length_b   1.000
_cell.length_c   1.000
_cell.angle_alpha   90.00
_cell.angle_beta   90.00
_cell.angle_gamma   90.00
#
_symmetry.space_group_name_H-M   'P 1'
#
loop_
_entity.id
_entity.type
_entity.pdbx_description
1 polymer ?
#
loop_
_entity_poly.entity_id
_entity_poly.type
_entity_poly.pdbx_seq_one_letter_code
_entity_poly.pdbx_strand_id
1 'polypeptide(L)'
;MSDTTLDTAIAHDDLVARIAERAFDTHIFTVYTNTQRALQRPVKGQYPHLVAVGKVDQRVEMVGMVETVESLHDLDAAARRWRSLEHLQAAIYLYVPRGYCTDARALCLRQHIHVSDFRHYWFEGEELHVTRCFA
;
A
#
# COMPACT_ATOMS: atom_id res chain seq x y z
N MET A 1 -24.09 11.07 16.13
CA MET A 1 -23.43 9.77 15.92
C MET A 1 -22.31 9.93 14.90
N SER A 2 -21.11 9.49 15.22
CA SER A 2 -20.01 9.62 14.30
C SER A 2 -20.22 8.70 13.09
N ASP A 3 -19.83 9.17 11.92
CA ASP A 3 -19.79 8.36 10.71
C ASP A 3 -18.53 7.52 10.74
N THR A 4 -18.63 6.25 11.14
CA THR A 4 -17.48 5.35 11.24
C THR A 4 -16.82 5.12 9.88
N THR A 5 -17.60 5.17 8.79
CA THR A 5 -17.04 5.02 7.44
C THR A 5 -16.13 6.19 7.09
N LEU A 6 -16.58 7.42 7.40
CA LEU A 6 -15.77 8.63 7.17
C LEU A 6 -14.51 8.62 8.04
N ASP A 7 -14.64 8.27 9.32
CA ASP A 7 -13.52 8.20 10.24
C ASP A 7 -12.49 7.17 9.79
N THR A 8 -12.95 6.00 9.33
CA THR A 8 -12.07 4.95 8.80
C THR A 8 -11.33 5.42 7.55
N ALA A 9 -12.02 6.11 6.63
CA ALA A 9 -11.38 6.63 5.42
C ALA A 9 -10.31 7.68 5.74
N ILE A 10 -10.57 8.58 6.70
CA ILE A 10 -9.60 9.59 7.14
C ILE A 10 -8.40 8.90 7.78
N ALA A 11 -8.63 7.89 8.64
CA ALA A 11 -7.55 7.16 9.29
C ALA A 11 -6.69 6.42 8.24
N HIS A 12 -7.32 5.83 7.22
CA HIS A 12 -6.60 5.15 6.14
C HIS A 12 -5.73 6.14 5.35
N ASP A 13 -6.28 7.29 4.98
CA ASP A 13 -5.53 8.31 4.23
C ASP A 13 -4.31 8.81 5.02
N ASP A 14 -4.47 9.02 6.32
CA ASP A 14 -3.38 9.41 7.20
C ASP A 14 -2.31 8.33 7.28
N LEU A 15 -2.72 7.08 7.39
CA LEU A 15 -1.80 5.93 7.41
C LEU A 15 -0.99 5.85 6.12
N VAL A 16 -1.64 5.99 4.96
CA VAL A 16 -0.96 5.98 3.66
C VAL A 16 0.08 7.10 3.59
N ALA A 17 -0.28 8.30 4.01
CA ALA A 17 0.65 9.44 4.01
C ALA A 17 1.85 9.18 4.90
N ARG A 18 1.65 8.60 6.09
CA ARG A 18 2.73 8.32 7.04
C ARG A 18 3.65 7.21 6.52
N ILE A 19 3.10 6.18 5.87
CA ILE A 19 3.92 5.13 5.24
C ILE A 19 4.75 5.75 4.10
N ALA A 20 4.17 6.64 3.30
CA ALA A 20 4.89 7.31 2.21
C ALA A 20 6.12 8.06 2.75
N GLU A 21 5.98 8.72 3.88
CA GLU A 21 7.09 9.46 4.49
C GLU A 21 8.15 8.54 5.11
N ARG A 22 7.73 7.40 5.67
CA ARG A 22 8.59 6.55 6.49
C ARG A 22 9.33 5.49 5.68
N ALA A 23 8.72 4.97 4.61
CA ALA A 23 9.19 3.77 3.93
C ALA A 23 10.08 4.05 2.71
N PHE A 24 10.23 5.31 2.29
CA PHE A 24 10.91 5.65 1.05
C PHE A 24 12.02 6.66 1.23
N ASP A 25 13.06 6.51 0.42
CA ASP A 25 14.13 7.51 0.33
C ASP A 25 13.67 8.64 -0.60
N THR A 26 13.31 9.77 -0.01
CA THR A 26 12.82 10.94 -0.74
C THR A 26 13.89 11.65 -1.56
N HIS A 27 15.17 11.29 -1.40
CA HIS A 27 16.24 11.79 -2.25
C HIS A 27 16.25 11.12 -3.62
N ILE A 28 15.73 9.89 -3.70
CA ILE A 28 15.72 9.06 -4.91
C ILE A 28 14.35 9.08 -5.57
N PHE A 29 13.30 9.07 -4.77
CA PHE A 29 11.93 8.92 -5.25
C PHE A 29 11.05 10.12 -4.90
N THR A 30 10.14 10.44 -5.81
CA THR A 30 8.95 11.23 -5.49
C THR A 30 7.84 10.24 -5.23
N VAL A 31 7.22 10.32 -4.05
CA VAL A 31 6.15 9.39 -3.66
C VAL A 31 4.81 10.13 -3.69
N TYR A 32 3.91 9.60 -4.50
CA TYR A 32 2.54 10.11 -4.60
C TYR A 32 1.60 9.19 -3.81
N THR A 33 0.61 9.78 -3.18
CA THR A 33 -0.44 9.04 -2.50
C THR A 33 -1.78 9.33 -3.21
N ASN A 34 -2.47 8.28 -3.64
CA ASN A 34 -3.77 8.42 -4.32
C ASN A 34 -4.90 8.35 -3.30
N THR A 35 -4.91 9.33 -2.40
CA THR A 35 -5.94 9.49 -1.39
C THR A 35 -6.80 10.70 -1.75
N GLN A 36 -7.92 10.87 -1.06
CA GLN A 36 -8.84 11.98 -1.35
C GLN A 36 -8.24 13.35 -1.13
N ARG A 37 -7.20 13.45 -0.31
CA ARG A 37 -6.58 14.72 0.08
C ARG A 37 -5.32 15.07 -0.70
N ALA A 38 -4.77 14.11 -1.44
CA ALA A 38 -3.49 14.28 -2.11
C ALA A 38 -3.68 14.50 -3.60
N LEU A 39 -2.64 15.07 -4.23
CA LEU A 39 -2.59 15.16 -5.68
C LEU A 39 -2.46 13.74 -6.24
N GLN A 40 -3.43 13.35 -7.05
CA GLN A 40 -3.50 11.99 -7.57
C GLN A 40 -2.48 11.76 -8.68
N ARG A 41 -1.93 10.55 -8.68
CA ARG A 41 -1.01 10.09 -9.73
C ARG A 41 -1.46 8.69 -10.17
N PRO A 42 -2.36 8.61 -11.16
CA PRO A 42 -2.80 7.29 -11.64
C PRO A 42 -1.70 6.62 -12.47
N VAL A 43 -1.76 5.30 -12.55
CA VAL A 43 -0.89 4.48 -13.40
C VAL A 43 -1.80 3.61 -14.26
N LYS A 44 -1.80 3.85 -15.56
CA LYS A 44 -2.62 3.09 -16.52
C LYS A 44 -4.09 2.94 -16.09
N GLY A 45 -4.66 4.04 -15.58
CA GLY A 45 -6.07 4.05 -15.17
C GLY A 45 -6.34 3.51 -13.78
N GLN A 46 -5.33 3.01 -13.07
CA GLN A 46 -5.46 2.54 -11.70
C GLN A 46 -4.94 3.59 -10.73
N TYR A 47 -5.43 3.54 -9.49
CA TYR A 47 -5.04 4.48 -8.43
C TYR A 47 -4.48 3.71 -7.23
N PRO A 48 -3.23 3.19 -7.34
CA PRO A 48 -2.61 2.55 -6.17
C PRO A 48 -2.49 3.55 -5.02
N HIS A 49 -2.54 3.06 -3.80
CA HIS A 49 -2.41 3.94 -2.63
C HIS A 49 -1.08 4.70 -2.64
N LEU A 50 -0.02 4.04 -3.11
CA LEU A 50 1.32 4.62 -3.19
C LEU A 50 1.87 4.44 -4.60
N VAL A 51 2.53 5.48 -5.12
CA VAL A 51 3.24 5.41 -6.40
C VAL A 51 4.60 6.08 -6.19
N ALA A 52 5.68 5.31 -6.35
CA ALA A 52 7.04 5.83 -6.23
C ALA A 52 7.61 6.04 -7.63
N VAL A 53 7.99 7.27 -7.93
CA VAL A 53 8.53 7.69 -9.23
C VAL A 53 9.99 8.10 -9.02
N GLY A 54 10.90 7.53 -9.82
CA GLY A 54 12.30 7.89 -9.77
C GLY A 54 12.51 9.35 -10.16
N LYS A 55 13.32 10.09 -9.38
CA LYS A 55 13.55 11.52 -9.66
C LYS A 55 14.39 11.75 -10.91
N VAL A 56 15.28 10.81 -11.22
CA VAL A 56 16.19 10.97 -12.37
C VAL A 56 15.48 10.64 -13.68
N ASP A 57 14.85 9.48 -13.76
CA ASP A 57 14.26 8.98 -15.01
C ASP A 57 12.75 9.22 -15.14
N GLN A 58 12.10 9.68 -14.07
CA GLN A 58 10.65 9.94 -14.01
C GLN A 58 9.81 8.69 -14.29
N ARG A 59 10.36 7.50 -14.04
CA ARG A 59 9.65 6.24 -14.24
C ARG A 59 8.96 5.81 -12.97
N VAL A 60 7.80 5.16 -13.13
CA VAL A 60 7.12 4.51 -12.01
C VAL A 60 7.92 3.26 -11.66
N GLU A 61 8.57 3.28 -10.52
CA GLU A 61 9.41 2.17 -10.06
C GLU A 61 8.61 1.18 -9.23
N MET A 62 7.62 1.67 -8.49
CA MET A 62 6.88 0.84 -7.55
C MET A 62 5.47 1.40 -7.36
N VAL A 63 4.51 0.48 -7.21
CA VAL A 63 3.16 0.80 -6.76
C VAL A 63 2.88 0.02 -5.48
N GLY A 64 2.09 0.59 -4.59
CA GLY A 64 1.81 -0.04 -3.30
C GLY A 64 0.35 0.06 -2.91
N MET A 65 -0.10 -0.96 -2.18
CA MET A 65 -1.41 -0.96 -1.52
C MET A 65 -1.20 -1.03 -0.02
N VAL A 66 -1.95 -0.22 0.71
CA VAL A 66 -1.93 -0.21 2.17
C VAL A 66 -3.25 -0.80 2.64
N GLU A 67 -3.17 -1.97 3.27
CA GLU A 67 -4.33 -2.67 3.80
C GLU A 67 -4.45 -2.43 5.30
N THR A 68 -5.68 -2.50 5.78
CA THR A 68 -5.99 -2.41 7.21
C THR A 68 -6.63 -3.72 7.66
N VAL A 69 -6.82 -3.89 8.97
CA VAL A 69 -7.54 -5.06 9.48
C VAL A 69 -8.93 -5.12 8.85
N GLU A 70 -9.60 -3.98 8.76
CA GLU A 70 -10.95 -3.91 8.17
C GLU A 70 -10.96 -4.29 6.70
N SER A 71 -10.00 -3.80 5.92
CA SER A 71 -9.94 -4.11 4.49
C SER A 71 -9.58 -5.56 4.22
N LEU A 72 -8.93 -6.23 5.16
CA LEU A 72 -8.56 -7.64 5.04
C LEU A 72 -9.66 -8.60 5.52
N HIS A 73 -10.79 -8.09 6.03
CA HIS A 73 -11.94 -8.91 6.37
C HIS A 73 -12.56 -9.54 5.13
N ASP A 74 -12.50 -8.88 3.97
CA ASP A 74 -12.96 -9.43 2.69
C ASP A 74 -11.73 -9.76 1.84
N LEU A 75 -11.30 -11.00 1.91
CA LEU A 75 -10.11 -11.46 1.19
C LEU A 75 -10.30 -11.47 -0.33
N ASP A 76 -11.52 -11.73 -0.80
CA ASP A 76 -11.78 -11.70 -2.25
C ASP A 76 -11.66 -10.27 -2.79
N ALA A 77 -12.14 -9.29 -2.04
CA ALA A 77 -12.00 -7.88 -2.42
C ALA A 77 -10.53 -7.47 -2.41
N ALA A 78 -9.77 -7.90 -1.41
CA ALA A 78 -8.33 -7.63 -1.34
C ALA A 78 -7.60 -8.22 -2.55
N ALA A 79 -7.90 -9.48 -2.89
CA ALA A 79 -7.29 -10.14 -4.04
C ALA A 79 -7.59 -9.38 -5.34
N ARG A 80 -8.82 -8.90 -5.52
CA ARG A 80 -9.18 -8.12 -6.71
C ARG A 80 -8.38 -6.82 -6.79
N ARG A 81 -8.21 -6.12 -5.66
CA ARG A 81 -7.41 -4.88 -5.62
C ARG A 81 -5.96 -5.16 -6.02
N TRP A 82 -5.36 -6.20 -5.46
CA TRP A 82 -3.95 -6.53 -5.74
C TRP A 82 -3.76 -7.00 -7.17
N ARG A 83 -4.69 -7.81 -7.68
CA ARG A 83 -4.63 -8.31 -9.06
C ARG A 83 -4.71 -7.17 -10.08
N SER A 84 -5.43 -6.09 -9.76
CA SER A 84 -5.54 -4.95 -10.68
C SER A 84 -4.20 -4.23 -10.90
N LEU A 85 -3.21 -4.48 -10.04
CA LEU A 85 -1.89 -3.86 -10.16
C LEU A 85 -0.91 -4.66 -11.04
N GLU A 86 -1.22 -5.92 -11.36
CA GLU A 86 -0.26 -6.81 -12.01
C GLU A 86 0.18 -6.34 -13.41
N HIS A 87 -0.69 -5.64 -14.12
CA HIS A 87 -0.37 -5.20 -15.49
C HIS A 87 0.25 -3.80 -15.55
N LEU A 88 0.59 -3.21 -14.42
CA LEU A 88 1.11 -1.84 -14.37
C LEU A 88 2.60 -1.75 -14.72
N GLN A 89 3.28 -2.89 -14.86
CA GLN A 89 4.72 -2.95 -15.21
C GLN A 89 5.61 -2.22 -14.20
N ALA A 90 5.28 -2.34 -12.92
CA ALA A 90 6.04 -1.79 -11.82
C ALA A 90 6.08 -2.81 -10.69
N ALA A 91 7.07 -2.70 -9.83
CA ALA A 91 7.14 -3.55 -8.64
C ALA A 91 5.90 -3.30 -7.76
N ILE A 92 5.33 -4.36 -7.21
CA ILE A 92 4.14 -4.27 -6.35
C ILE A 92 4.55 -4.55 -4.92
N TYR A 93 4.27 -3.61 -4.03
CA TYR A 93 4.51 -3.75 -2.61
C TYR A 93 3.17 -3.74 -1.87
N LEU A 94 2.97 -4.72 -0.98
CA LEU A 94 1.79 -4.75 -0.11
C LEU A 94 2.20 -4.41 1.31
N TYR A 95 1.50 -3.47 1.90
CA TYR A 95 1.69 -3.05 3.29
C TYR A 95 0.50 -3.55 4.09
N VAL A 96 0.74 -4.44 5.03
CA VAL A 96 -0.32 -5.06 5.85
C VAL A 96 -0.05 -4.81 7.32
N PRO A 97 -1.08 -4.86 8.18
CA PRO A 97 -0.86 -4.75 9.62
C PRO A 97 0.00 -5.90 10.12
N ARG A 98 0.78 -5.65 11.16
CA ARG A 98 1.58 -6.67 11.82
C ARG A 98 0.71 -7.87 12.19
N GLY A 99 1.18 -9.08 11.89
CA GLY A 99 0.43 -10.31 12.10
C GLY A 99 -0.28 -10.83 10.87
N TYR A 100 -0.30 -10.09 9.76
CA TYR A 100 -0.99 -10.47 8.53
C TYR A 100 -0.07 -10.87 7.38
N CYS A 101 1.24 -10.91 7.61
CA CYS A 101 2.20 -11.24 6.55
C CYS A 101 1.94 -12.62 5.93
N THR A 102 1.76 -13.63 6.76
CA THR A 102 1.55 -15.01 6.30
C THR A 102 0.24 -15.13 5.55
N ASP A 103 -0.83 -14.52 6.06
CA ASP A 103 -2.14 -14.56 5.42
C ASP A 103 -2.13 -13.87 4.04
N ALA A 104 -1.46 -12.73 3.95
CA ALA A 104 -1.35 -12.00 2.68
C ALA A 104 -0.59 -12.82 1.65
N ARG A 105 0.54 -13.41 2.04
CA ARG A 105 1.33 -14.25 1.15
C ARG A 105 0.55 -15.50 0.71
N ALA A 106 -0.16 -16.15 1.64
CA ALA A 106 -0.96 -17.33 1.33
C ALA A 106 -2.06 -16.99 0.32
N LEU A 107 -2.72 -15.84 0.48
CA LEU A 107 -3.75 -15.40 -0.46
C LEU A 107 -3.16 -15.18 -1.86
N CYS A 108 -2.01 -14.53 -1.96
CA CYS A 108 -1.34 -14.33 -3.24
C CYS A 108 -0.97 -15.65 -3.91
N LEU A 109 -0.48 -16.63 -3.14
CA LEU A 109 -0.13 -17.94 -3.67
C LEU A 109 -1.36 -18.67 -4.21
N ARG A 110 -2.47 -18.66 -3.46
CA ARG A 110 -3.71 -19.31 -3.90
C ARG A 110 -4.30 -18.66 -5.14
N GLN A 111 -4.22 -17.35 -5.26
CA GLN A 111 -4.83 -16.59 -6.34
C GLN A 111 -3.87 -16.31 -7.49
N HIS A 112 -2.64 -16.80 -7.41
CA HIS A 112 -1.59 -16.57 -8.42
C HIS A 112 -1.33 -15.09 -8.69
N ILE A 113 -1.24 -14.30 -7.61
CA ILE A 113 -0.92 -12.88 -7.69
C ILE A 113 0.57 -12.70 -7.38
N HIS A 114 1.29 -12.05 -8.28
CA HIS A 114 2.72 -11.82 -8.13
C HIS A 114 2.98 -10.48 -7.44
N VAL A 115 3.55 -10.53 -6.24
CA VAL A 115 3.88 -9.36 -5.43
C VAL A 115 5.39 -9.35 -5.24
N SER A 116 6.01 -8.19 -5.43
CA SER A 116 7.46 -8.04 -5.33
C SER A 116 7.95 -8.09 -3.89
N ASP A 117 7.21 -7.50 -2.97
CA ASP A 117 7.56 -7.52 -1.56
C ASP A 117 6.33 -7.35 -0.68
N PHE A 118 6.35 -8.01 0.48
CA PHE A 118 5.34 -7.86 1.52
C PHE A 118 5.99 -7.12 2.67
N ARG A 119 5.34 -6.04 3.12
CA ARG A 119 5.80 -5.24 4.24
C ARG A 119 4.71 -5.13 5.28
N HIS A 120 5.09 -5.07 6.56
CA HIS A 120 4.11 -4.89 7.61
C HIS A 120 4.44 -3.65 8.44
N TYR A 121 3.40 -3.12 9.06
CA TYR A 121 3.52 -1.90 9.86
C TYR A 121 2.84 -2.11 11.21
N TRP A 122 3.28 -1.34 12.19
CA TRP A 122 2.66 -1.27 13.51
C TRP A 122 3.02 0.06 14.16
N PHE A 123 2.28 0.38 15.21
CA PHE A 123 2.53 1.59 15.98
C PHE A 123 3.07 1.24 17.36
N GLU A 124 4.10 1.95 17.81
CA GLU A 124 4.53 1.97 19.20
C GLU A 124 4.22 3.38 19.71
N GLY A 125 3.13 3.53 20.48
CA GLY A 125 2.59 4.84 20.78
C GLY A 125 2.15 5.53 19.49
N GLU A 126 2.74 6.67 19.17
CA GLU A 126 2.46 7.39 17.93
C GLU A 126 3.48 7.12 16.83
N GLU A 127 4.52 6.35 17.13
CA GLU A 127 5.57 6.08 16.16
C GLU A 127 5.20 4.91 15.26
N LEU A 128 5.24 5.16 13.95
CA LEU A 128 4.98 4.14 12.94
C LEU A 128 6.27 3.39 12.60
N HIS A 129 6.20 2.07 12.62
CA HIS A 129 7.27 1.18 12.17
C HIS A 129 6.82 0.44 10.94
N VAL A 130 7.71 0.32 9.94
CA VAL A 130 7.46 -0.43 8.70
C VAL A 130 8.69 -1.25 8.39
N THR A 131 8.53 -2.57 8.23
CA THR A 131 9.64 -3.46 7.87
C THR A 131 9.17 -4.52 6.89
N ARG A 132 10.12 -5.26 6.33
CA ARG A 132 9.80 -6.39 5.44
C ARG A 132 9.16 -7.51 6.26
N CYS A 133 8.17 -8.18 5.67
CA CYS A 133 7.52 -9.33 6.30
C CYS A 133 8.44 -10.53 6.41
N PHE A 134 9.25 -10.76 5.37
CA PHE A 134 10.09 -11.95 5.27
C PHE A 134 11.54 -11.53 5.00
N ALA A 135 12.47 -12.25 5.59
CA ALA A 135 13.88 -11.98 5.43
C ALA A 135 14.39 -12.33 4.04
#